data_a0cc073824e9732be484bbf40f301dfc
#
_entry.id   a0cc073824e9732be484bbf40f301dfc
#
_cell.length_a   1.000
_cell.length_b   1.000
_cell.length_c   1.000
_cell.angle_alpha   90.00
_cell.angle_beta   90.00
_cell.angle_gamma   90.00
#
_symmetry.space_group_name_H-M   'P 1'
#
loop_
_entity.id
_entity.type
_entity.pdbx_description
1 polymer ?
#
loop_
_entity_poly.entity_id
_entity_poly.type
_entity_poly.pdbx_seq_one_letter_code
_entity_poly.pdbx_strand_id
1 'polypeptide(L)'
;FPHLQVTSPFVMILETDHVLMQPIPNLATESTPAAFVFGYMHAHSGQNAIIKKYWPEGDASGLQPVGPSPVIVHVDTLRKLTPRWLEFSLGLRSNGDAERVMQGWVQEMWGYSIACGSLGIRHRLVNNFQVEHGALARHIADDFHTKAYIFHYTYGIEYRLDGNPQ
;
A
#
# COMPACT_ATOMS: atom_id res chain seq x y z
N PHE A 1 -1.86 15.34 11.28
CA PHE A 1 -0.62 15.68 12.02
C PHE A 1 -0.47 17.20 12.08
N PRO A 2 -1.25 17.91 12.95
CA PRO A 2 -1.23 19.38 12.97
C PRO A 2 0.11 19.98 13.46
N HIS A 3 1.00 19.15 14.01
CA HIS A 3 2.27 19.60 14.59
C HIS A 3 3.51 19.24 13.76
N LEU A 4 3.38 18.48 12.68
CA LEU A 4 4.48 18.16 11.79
C LEU A 4 4.66 19.33 10.80
N GLN A 5 5.73 20.09 10.99
CA GLN A 5 6.18 21.07 9.99
C GLN A 5 6.88 20.33 8.85
N VAL A 6 6.11 19.88 7.87
CA VAL A 6 6.66 19.31 6.64
C VAL A 6 7.07 20.45 5.72
N THR A 7 8.35 20.60 5.48
CA THR A 7 8.91 21.62 4.58
C THR A 7 9.04 21.13 3.14
N SER A 8 9.07 19.79 2.92
CA SER A 8 9.07 19.19 1.58
C SER A 8 7.67 19.16 0.98
N PRO A 9 7.48 19.48 -0.31
CA PRO A 9 6.20 19.32 -0.97
C PRO A 9 5.77 17.85 -1.14
N PHE A 10 6.72 16.92 -1.10
CA PHE A 10 6.46 15.49 -1.19
C PHE A 10 6.88 14.77 0.08
N VAL A 11 6.11 13.77 0.45
CA VAL A 11 6.41 12.84 1.55
C VAL A 11 6.41 11.41 1.01
N MET A 12 7.23 10.58 1.63
CA MET A 12 7.25 9.16 1.39
C MET A 12 6.75 8.43 2.63
N ILE A 13 5.81 7.52 2.45
CA ILE A 13 5.29 6.66 3.51
C ILE A 13 5.97 5.31 3.37
N LEU A 14 6.61 4.87 4.44
CA LEU A 14 7.34 3.61 4.55
C LEU A 14 6.95 2.87 5.82
N GLU A 15 7.14 1.58 5.82
CA GLU A 15 7.05 0.72 7.01
C GLU A 15 8.43 0.53 7.64
N THR A 16 8.45 0.11 8.89
CA THR A 16 9.69 -0.02 9.67
C THR A 16 10.58 -1.18 9.22
N ASP A 17 10.04 -2.11 8.47
CA ASP A 17 10.70 -3.27 7.87
C ASP A 17 11.10 -3.05 6.39
N HIS A 18 11.00 -1.82 5.90
CA HIS A 18 11.51 -1.42 4.60
C HIS A 18 13.00 -1.09 4.67
N VAL A 19 13.80 -1.81 3.90
CA VAL A 19 15.24 -1.55 3.73
C VAL A 19 15.47 -0.84 2.39
N LEU A 20 15.99 0.39 2.45
CA LEU A 20 16.32 1.14 1.24
C LEU A 20 17.61 0.58 0.62
N MET A 21 17.53 0.09 -0.60
CA MET A 21 18.65 -0.54 -1.30
C MET A 21 19.36 0.42 -2.24
N GLN A 22 18.68 1.44 -2.70
CA GLN A 22 19.24 2.48 -3.58
C GLN A 22 18.46 3.80 -3.40
N PRO A 23 19.03 4.95 -3.82
CA PRO A 23 18.34 6.22 -3.77
C PRO A 23 17.03 6.19 -4.57
N ILE A 24 15.96 6.65 -3.97
CA ILE A 24 14.63 6.69 -4.59
C ILE A 24 14.40 8.10 -5.16
N PRO A 25 14.26 8.25 -6.49
CA PRO A 25 13.87 9.53 -7.07
C PRO A 25 12.42 9.87 -6.71
N ASN A 26 12.03 11.13 -6.79
CA ASN A 26 10.62 11.48 -6.70
C ASN A 26 9.88 10.95 -7.94
N LEU A 27 9.07 9.93 -7.73
CA LEU A 27 8.27 9.25 -8.76
C LEU A 27 6.85 9.82 -8.88
N ALA A 28 6.46 10.72 -7.96
CA ALA A 28 5.14 11.33 -7.92
C ALA A 28 5.11 12.70 -8.59
N THR A 29 3.90 13.17 -8.90
CA THR A 29 3.59 14.55 -9.26
C THR A 29 2.65 15.15 -8.20
N GLU A 30 2.33 16.43 -8.30
CA GLU A 30 1.37 17.08 -7.38
C GLU A 30 0.02 16.37 -7.33
N SER A 31 -0.47 15.88 -8.48
CA SER A 31 -1.79 15.24 -8.60
C SER A 31 -1.75 13.71 -8.66
N THR A 32 -0.57 13.11 -8.87
CA THR A 32 -0.44 11.68 -9.11
C THR A 32 0.60 11.09 -8.17
N PRO A 33 0.18 10.48 -7.06
CA PRO A 33 1.07 9.73 -6.17
C PRO A 33 1.73 8.55 -6.92
N ALA A 34 2.88 8.10 -6.43
CA ALA A 34 3.52 6.87 -6.90
C ALA A 34 3.39 5.79 -5.81
N ALA A 35 2.93 4.60 -6.18
CA ALA A 35 2.70 3.50 -5.24
C ALA A 35 3.15 2.15 -5.80
N PHE A 36 3.48 1.23 -4.91
CA PHE A 36 3.73 -0.16 -5.25
C PHE A 36 2.43 -0.89 -5.61
N VAL A 37 2.53 -1.90 -6.46
CA VAL A 37 1.39 -2.74 -6.89
C VAL A 37 1.37 -4.02 -6.07
N PHE A 38 0.35 -4.18 -5.25
CA PHE A 38 0.16 -5.40 -4.46
C PHE A 38 -0.73 -6.40 -5.21
N GLY A 39 -0.16 -7.53 -5.62
CA GLY A 39 -0.88 -8.54 -6.39
C GLY A 39 -2.13 -9.08 -5.69
N TYR A 40 -2.14 -9.12 -4.36
CA TYR A 40 -3.28 -9.55 -3.55
C TYR A 40 -4.35 -8.48 -3.32
N MET A 41 -4.09 -7.22 -3.73
CA MET A 41 -5.04 -6.10 -3.62
C MET A 41 -5.90 -5.90 -4.88
N HIS A 42 -5.86 -6.83 -5.83
CA HIS A 42 -6.77 -6.79 -6.97
C HIS A 42 -8.21 -7.02 -6.53
N ALA A 43 -9.04 -5.97 -6.68
CA ALA A 43 -10.45 -6.05 -6.36
C ALA A 43 -11.23 -6.83 -7.41
N HIS A 44 -12.29 -7.51 -7.00
CA HIS A 44 -13.21 -8.26 -7.84
C HIS A 44 -14.67 -7.98 -7.47
N SER A 45 -15.60 -8.39 -8.31
CA SER A 45 -17.04 -8.09 -8.16
C SER A 45 -17.65 -8.53 -6.82
N GLY A 46 -17.11 -9.58 -6.19
CA GLY A 46 -17.55 -10.05 -4.87
C GLY A 46 -17.34 -9.03 -3.75
N GLN A 47 -16.48 -8.03 -3.95
CA GLN A 47 -16.20 -6.96 -2.99
C GLN A 47 -17.07 -5.71 -3.22
N ASN A 48 -17.83 -5.64 -4.31
CA ASN A 48 -18.60 -4.45 -4.69
C ASN A 48 -19.56 -3.98 -3.59
N ALA A 49 -20.21 -4.88 -2.87
CA ALA A 49 -21.12 -4.53 -1.79
C ALA A 49 -20.42 -3.75 -0.67
N ILE A 50 -19.19 -4.15 -0.33
CA ILE A 50 -18.37 -3.45 0.66
C ILE A 50 -17.85 -2.14 0.09
N ILE A 51 -17.32 -2.13 -1.14
CA ILE A 51 -16.80 -0.93 -1.79
C ILE A 51 -17.87 0.15 -1.85
N LYS A 52 -19.08 -0.17 -2.32
CA LYS A 52 -20.21 0.77 -2.46
C LYS A 52 -20.72 1.33 -1.14
N LYS A 53 -20.46 0.66 -0.03
CA LYS A 53 -20.81 1.19 1.30
C LYS A 53 -20.02 2.47 1.64
N TYR A 54 -18.79 2.58 1.14
CA TYR A 54 -17.88 3.71 1.39
C TYR A 54 -17.75 4.62 0.16
N TRP A 55 -17.98 4.08 -1.02
CA TRP A 55 -17.94 4.78 -2.30
C TRP A 55 -19.13 4.33 -3.17
N PRO A 56 -20.34 4.94 -3.00
CA PRO A 56 -21.57 4.48 -3.62
C PRO A 56 -21.53 4.38 -5.15
N GLU A 57 -20.84 5.32 -5.82
CA GLU A 57 -20.68 5.36 -7.28
C GLU A 57 -19.54 4.45 -7.78
N GLY A 58 -18.75 3.88 -6.87
CA GLY A 58 -17.59 3.07 -7.20
C GLY A 58 -17.89 1.58 -7.25
N ASP A 59 -16.91 0.85 -7.75
CA ASP A 59 -16.87 -0.60 -7.72
C ASP A 59 -15.43 -1.12 -7.79
N ALA A 60 -15.27 -2.44 -7.85
CA ALA A 60 -13.97 -3.09 -7.94
C ALA A 60 -13.14 -2.62 -9.15
N SER A 61 -13.78 -2.32 -10.29
CA SER A 61 -13.07 -1.88 -11.50
C SER A 61 -12.43 -0.50 -11.37
N GLY A 62 -12.96 0.33 -10.46
CA GLY A 62 -12.43 1.66 -10.17
C GLY A 62 -11.20 1.65 -9.26
N LEU A 63 -10.90 0.55 -8.58
CA LEU A 63 -9.80 0.47 -7.63
C LEU A 63 -8.47 0.09 -8.30
N GLN A 64 -7.39 0.70 -7.81
CA GLN A 64 -6.03 0.27 -8.12
C GLN A 64 -5.54 -0.65 -6.98
N PRO A 65 -4.73 -1.67 -7.29
CA PRO A 65 -4.21 -2.61 -6.29
C PRO A 65 -3.02 -2.00 -5.52
N VAL A 66 -3.31 -0.96 -4.74
CA VAL A 66 -2.32 -0.19 -3.99
C VAL A 66 -2.65 -0.13 -2.51
N GLY A 67 -1.62 -0.03 -1.69
CA GLY A 67 -1.70 0.27 -0.26
C GLY A 67 -1.07 1.62 0.07
N PRO A 68 -1.03 1.99 1.36
CA PRO A 68 -0.47 3.27 1.81
C PRO A 68 1.06 3.29 1.87
N SER A 69 1.73 2.13 1.70
CA SER A 69 3.18 1.98 1.83
C SER A 69 3.69 0.87 0.90
N PRO A 70 4.79 1.08 0.13
CA PRO A 70 5.46 2.37 -0.06
C PRO A 70 4.69 3.29 -1.02
N VAL A 71 4.58 4.55 -0.64
CA VAL A 71 3.92 5.59 -1.45
C VAL A 71 4.72 6.90 -1.37
N ILE A 72 4.92 7.56 -2.51
CA ILE A 72 5.34 8.96 -2.58
C ILE A 72 4.12 9.78 -2.95
N VAL A 73 3.82 10.81 -2.18
CA VAL A 73 2.62 11.64 -2.35
C VAL A 73 2.89 13.11 -2.06
N HIS A 74 2.26 14.00 -2.82
CA HIS A 74 2.28 15.43 -2.51
C HIS A 74 1.53 15.70 -1.21
N VAL A 75 2.06 16.58 -0.37
CA VAL A 75 1.54 16.84 0.98
C VAL A 75 0.07 17.29 0.99
N ASP A 76 -0.37 18.07 0.01
CA ASP A 76 -1.76 18.51 -0.07
C ASP A 76 -2.72 17.40 -0.50
N THR A 77 -2.27 16.49 -1.36
CA THR A 77 -3.01 15.27 -1.70
C THR A 77 -3.16 14.38 -0.47
N LEU A 78 -2.09 14.21 0.31
CA LEU A 78 -2.13 13.43 1.55
C LEU A 78 -3.08 14.06 2.58
N ARG A 79 -3.06 15.40 2.74
CA ARG A 79 -3.98 16.11 3.64
C ARG A 79 -5.46 15.89 3.29
N LYS A 80 -5.78 15.88 2.00
CA LYS A 80 -7.15 15.59 1.52
C LYS A 80 -7.54 14.14 1.73
N LEU A 81 -6.60 13.23 1.54
CA LEU A 81 -6.82 11.78 1.60
C LEU A 81 -6.96 11.27 3.04
N THR A 82 -6.11 11.74 3.95
CA THR A 82 -5.95 11.17 5.30
C THR A 82 -7.27 11.06 6.10
N PRO A 83 -8.17 12.08 6.15
CA PRO A 83 -9.42 11.96 6.90
C PRO A 83 -10.30 10.83 6.37
N ARG A 84 -10.42 10.70 5.06
CA ARG A 84 -11.24 9.67 4.41
C ARG A 84 -10.62 8.28 4.53
N TRP A 85 -9.31 8.18 4.40
CA TRP A 85 -8.58 6.95 4.64
C TRP A 85 -8.77 6.44 6.07
N LEU A 86 -8.63 7.30 7.07
CA LEU A 86 -8.88 6.95 8.47
C LEU A 86 -10.32 6.46 8.69
N GLU A 87 -11.32 7.24 8.21
CA GLU A 87 -12.74 6.90 8.31
C GLU A 87 -13.03 5.51 7.73
N PHE A 88 -12.54 5.25 6.51
CA PHE A 88 -12.80 3.99 5.80
C PHE A 88 -12.08 2.81 6.45
N SER A 89 -10.85 3.00 6.89
CA SER A 89 -10.08 1.96 7.59
C SER A 89 -10.76 1.54 8.89
N LEU A 90 -11.22 2.50 9.70
CA LEU A 90 -11.97 2.22 10.93
C LEU A 90 -13.31 1.56 10.63
N GLY A 91 -14.01 2.03 9.60
CA GLY A 91 -15.28 1.46 9.17
C GLY A 91 -15.14 0.01 8.68
N LEU A 92 -14.12 -0.28 7.88
CA LEU A 92 -13.83 -1.65 7.41
C LEU A 92 -13.48 -2.58 8.58
N ARG A 93 -12.64 -2.12 9.51
CA ARG A 93 -12.25 -2.89 10.69
C ARG A 93 -13.44 -3.23 11.60
N SER A 94 -14.46 -2.40 11.62
CA SER A 94 -15.70 -2.62 12.39
C SER A 94 -16.75 -3.45 11.63
N ASN A 95 -16.45 -3.88 10.42
CA ASN A 95 -17.39 -4.55 9.52
C ASN A 95 -16.99 -6.02 9.32
N GLY A 96 -17.69 -6.94 9.98
CA GLY A 96 -17.41 -8.38 9.89
C GLY A 96 -17.52 -8.97 8.46
N ASP A 97 -18.32 -8.35 7.57
CA ASP A 97 -18.36 -8.74 6.17
C ASP A 97 -17.09 -8.32 5.43
N ALA A 98 -16.56 -7.14 5.74
CA ALA A 98 -15.29 -6.69 5.17
C ALA A 98 -14.12 -7.57 5.61
N GLU A 99 -14.08 -7.99 6.87
CA GLU A 99 -13.07 -8.92 7.37
C GLU A 99 -13.03 -10.22 6.55
N ARG A 100 -14.21 -10.79 6.29
CA ARG A 100 -14.35 -12.04 5.55
C ARG A 100 -14.03 -11.91 4.07
N VAL A 101 -14.45 -10.81 3.41
CA VAL A 101 -14.39 -10.63 1.95
C VAL A 101 -13.11 -9.93 1.49
N MET A 102 -12.52 -9.09 2.35
CA MET A 102 -11.38 -8.23 2.02
C MET A 102 -10.10 -8.59 2.79
N GLN A 103 -9.97 -9.84 3.26
CA GLN A 103 -8.78 -10.29 4.00
C GLN A 103 -8.49 -9.37 5.20
N GLY A 104 -8.97 -9.75 6.38
CA GLY A 104 -9.00 -8.88 7.57
C GLY A 104 -7.69 -8.23 8.02
N TRP A 105 -6.55 -8.78 7.61
CA TRP A 105 -5.22 -8.25 7.94
C TRP A 105 -4.77 -7.04 7.10
N VAL A 106 -5.46 -6.73 5.99
CA VAL A 106 -5.12 -5.60 5.07
C VAL A 106 -6.23 -4.54 4.97
N GLN A 107 -7.04 -4.40 6.01
CA GLN A 107 -8.19 -3.49 5.98
C GLN A 107 -7.80 -2.02 5.85
N GLU A 108 -6.66 -1.58 6.41
CA GLU A 108 -6.16 -0.23 6.23
C GLU A 108 -5.70 0.04 4.79
N MET A 109 -5.17 -0.98 4.11
CA MET A 109 -4.81 -0.89 2.69
C MET A 109 -6.07 -0.75 1.81
N TRP A 110 -7.12 -1.53 2.10
CA TRP A 110 -8.42 -1.37 1.42
C TRP A 110 -9.04 -0.01 1.72
N GLY A 111 -8.96 0.47 2.97
CA GLY A 111 -9.40 1.81 3.33
C GLY A 111 -8.70 2.89 2.52
N TYR A 112 -7.38 2.76 2.34
CA TYR A 112 -6.57 3.65 1.49
C TYR A 112 -7.03 3.59 0.02
N SER A 113 -7.10 2.39 -0.56
CA SER A 113 -7.46 2.21 -1.97
C SER A 113 -8.86 2.76 -2.29
N ILE A 114 -9.86 2.46 -1.44
CA ILE A 114 -11.24 2.95 -1.60
C ILE A 114 -11.29 4.47 -1.42
N ALA A 115 -10.57 5.03 -0.44
CA ALA A 115 -10.50 6.47 -0.23
C ALA A 115 -9.89 7.18 -1.45
N CYS A 116 -8.82 6.65 -2.03
CA CYS A 116 -8.24 7.17 -3.27
C CYS A 116 -9.26 7.13 -4.41
N GLY A 117 -9.92 5.99 -4.62
CA GLY A 117 -10.96 5.86 -5.65
C GLY A 117 -12.07 6.89 -5.48
N SER A 118 -12.60 7.06 -4.26
CA SER A 118 -13.69 8.00 -3.95
C SER A 118 -13.31 9.48 -4.13
N LEU A 119 -12.04 9.80 -4.09
CA LEU A 119 -11.49 11.15 -4.32
C LEU A 119 -10.95 11.35 -5.73
N GLY A 120 -11.07 10.34 -6.61
CA GLY A 120 -10.53 10.40 -7.96
C GLY A 120 -8.99 10.39 -8.02
N ILE A 121 -8.32 10.00 -6.94
CA ILE A 121 -6.86 9.93 -6.89
C ILE A 121 -6.38 8.66 -7.58
N ARG A 122 -5.59 8.84 -8.65
CA ARG A 122 -4.96 7.75 -9.39
C ARG A 122 -3.46 7.76 -9.16
N HIS A 123 -2.86 6.57 -9.01
CA HIS A 123 -1.44 6.41 -8.77
C HIS A 123 -0.70 6.07 -10.06
N ARG A 124 0.53 6.55 -10.15
CA ARG A 124 1.56 5.93 -10.98
C ARG A 124 1.94 4.62 -10.31
N LEU A 125 1.68 3.50 -10.99
CA LEU A 125 2.00 2.17 -10.47
C LEU A 125 3.47 1.84 -10.75
N VAL A 126 4.22 1.48 -9.71
CA VAL A 126 5.67 1.25 -9.75
C VAL A 126 5.96 -0.18 -9.29
N ASN A 127 6.11 -1.09 -10.25
CA ASN A 127 6.29 -2.52 -9.97
C ASN A 127 7.63 -2.85 -9.28
N ASN A 128 8.66 -2.05 -9.54
CA ASN A 128 9.98 -2.22 -8.93
C ASN A 128 10.20 -1.29 -7.72
N PHE A 129 9.13 -0.75 -7.15
CA PHE A 129 9.24 0.09 -5.97
C PHE A 129 9.80 -0.70 -4.80
N GLN A 130 9.27 -1.90 -4.59
CA GLN A 130 9.80 -2.84 -3.61
C GLN A 130 9.89 -4.26 -4.17
N VAL A 131 10.65 -5.08 -3.48
CA VAL A 131 10.69 -6.53 -3.63
C VAL A 131 10.44 -7.17 -2.27
N GLU A 132 9.59 -8.19 -2.25
CA GLU A 132 9.26 -8.94 -1.03
C GLU A 132 10.07 -10.24 -0.95
N HIS A 133 10.34 -10.71 0.27
CA HIS A 133 11.13 -11.92 0.54
C HIS A 133 10.60 -13.16 -0.23
N GLY A 134 9.29 -13.33 -0.32
CA GLY A 134 8.69 -14.45 -1.07
C GLY A 134 8.95 -14.41 -2.58
N ALA A 135 9.13 -13.22 -3.16
CA ALA A 135 9.54 -13.06 -4.55
C ALA A 135 11.05 -13.40 -4.73
N LEU A 136 11.87 -13.12 -3.72
CA LEU A 136 13.28 -13.48 -3.70
C LEU A 136 13.50 -15.00 -3.75
N ALA A 137 12.72 -15.76 -3.00
CA ALA A 137 12.87 -17.22 -2.94
C ALA A 137 12.60 -17.92 -4.28
N ARG A 138 11.86 -17.29 -5.19
CA ARG A 138 11.46 -17.89 -6.47
C ARG A 138 12.24 -17.40 -7.67
N HIS A 139 12.83 -16.20 -7.61
CA HIS A 139 13.46 -15.51 -8.76
C HIS A 139 14.60 -14.59 -8.35
N ILE A 140 15.44 -15.00 -7.39
CA ILE A 140 16.62 -14.20 -7.09
C ILE A 140 17.57 -14.28 -8.28
N ALA A 141 17.44 -13.32 -9.16
CA ALA A 141 18.60 -12.88 -9.89
C ALA A 141 19.51 -12.18 -8.88
N ASP A 142 20.81 -12.47 -8.87
CA ASP A 142 21.81 -11.89 -7.96
C ASP A 142 21.84 -10.34 -7.98
N ASP A 143 21.07 -9.72 -8.85
CA ASP A 143 21.00 -8.28 -9.10
C ASP A 143 19.70 -7.61 -8.60
N PHE A 144 18.86 -8.27 -7.76
CA PHE A 144 17.60 -7.69 -7.27
C PHE A 144 17.80 -6.33 -6.58
N HIS A 145 18.92 -6.18 -5.87
CA HIS A 145 19.29 -4.96 -5.17
C HIS A 145 19.57 -3.77 -6.11
N THR A 146 19.77 -4.02 -7.40
CA THR A 146 19.91 -2.98 -8.42
C THR A 146 18.60 -2.72 -9.17
N LYS A 147 17.63 -3.61 -9.06
CA LYS A 147 16.37 -3.54 -9.81
C LYS A 147 15.24 -2.95 -9.01
N ALA A 148 15.20 -3.15 -7.67
CA ALA A 148 14.19 -2.59 -6.78
C ALA A 148 14.79 -1.51 -5.87
N TYR A 149 13.97 -0.55 -5.46
CA TYR A 149 14.39 0.52 -4.55
C TYR A 149 14.38 0.06 -3.10
N ILE A 150 13.40 -0.79 -2.74
CA ILE A 150 13.14 -1.21 -1.36
C ILE A 150 13.14 -2.74 -1.30
N PHE A 151 13.77 -3.27 -0.27
CA PHE A 151 13.57 -4.64 0.18
C PHE A 151 12.59 -4.62 1.36
N HIS A 152 11.44 -5.26 1.20
CA HIS A 152 10.43 -5.39 2.24
C HIS A 152 10.68 -6.67 3.03
N TYR A 153 11.16 -6.52 4.25
CA TYR A 153 11.50 -7.63 5.14
C TYR A 153 10.26 -8.14 5.86
N THR A 154 9.31 -8.67 5.08
CA THR A 154 7.96 -9.05 5.54
C THR A 154 7.96 -10.27 6.46
N TYR A 155 8.91 -11.18 6.27
CA TYR A 155 8.96 -12.44 7.02
C TYR A 155 10.30 -12.61 7.70
N GLY A 156 10.27 -12.87 9.01
CA GLY A 156 11.44 -13.33 9.76
C GLY A 156 11.85 -14.73 9.29
N ILE A 157 13.12 -15.05 9.41
CA ILE A 157 13.57 -16.44 9.31
C ILE A 157 13.17 -17.12 10.61
N GLU A 158 12.29 -18.12 10.51
CA GLU A 158 11.93 -18.94 11.66
C GLU A 158 12.98 -20.03 11.87
N TYR A 159 13.42 -20.17 13.10
CA TYR A 159 14.39 -21.18 13.50
C TYR A 159 13.72 -22.20 14.43
N ARG A 160 14.09 -23.47 14.28
CA ARG A 160 13.75 -24.48 15.26
C ARG A 160 14.54 -24.27 16.55
N LEU A 161 14.12 -24.91 17.62
CA LEU A 161 14.82 -24.84 18.91
C LEU A 161 16.26 -25.35 18.85
N ASP A 162 16.63 -26.15 17.86
CA ASP A 162 17.98 -26.64 17.59
C ASP A 162 18.83 -25.64 16.77
N GLY A 163 18.28 -24.47 16.44
CA GLY A 163 18.94 -23.39 15.69
C GLY A 163 18.93 -23.55 14.18
N ASN A 164 18.31 -24.59 13.62
CA ASN A 164 18.17 -24.79 12.18
C ASN A 164 16.98 -23.97 11.64
N PRO A 165 17.06 -23.40 10.43
CA PRO A 165 15.93 -22.75 9.76
C PRO A 165 14.78 -23.76 9.58
N GLN A 166 13.53 -23.27 9.68
CA GLN A 166 12.35 -24.07 9.35
C GLN A 166 12.14 -24.20 7.85
#